data_c6eace65820a30ecefbff981eb20854d
#
_entry.id   c6eace65820a30ecefbff981eb20854d
#
_cell.length_a   1.000
_cell.length_b   1.000
_cell.length_c   1.000
_cell.angle_alpha   90.00
_cell.angle_beta   90.00
_cell.angle_gamma   90.00
#
_symmetry.space_group_name_H-M   'P 1'
#
loop_
_entity.id
_entity.type
_entity.pdbx_description
1 polymer ?
#
loop_
_entity_poly.entity_id
_entity_poly.type
_entity_poly.pdbx_seq_one_letter_code
_entity_poly.pdbx_strand_id
1 'polypeptide(L)'
;MKPVLNSIIKNFVLVGLLAFTLANYKYDFISWNELLALQSLAGLVYVFFSCYEYMSVSYKASLPVQRYPYFSSSFVMFRAIKTGIFAMFAVILYLSNDKSQWLYPICIIIAATEAVITWLRFRNNLCFVNIYANYLLISEKSMQKIFAQEIMIVEYRHDIFYFVKKDRKTVMIKLEHIRNREGFLQGMNEWIIRNQ
;
A
#
# COMPACT_ATOMS: atom_id res chain seq x y z
N MET A 1 -8.78 1.43 -12.05
CA MET A 1 -9.31 0.60 -10.93
C MET A 1 -9.14 1.33 -9.61
N LYS A 2 -10.05 1.15 -8.66
CA LYS A 2 -9.91 1.74 -7.30
C LYS A 2 -8.76 1.04 -6.57
N PRO A 3 -7.87 1.75 -5.86
CA PRO A 3 -6.71 1.14 -5.17
C PRO A 3 -7.12 0.06 -4.14
N VAL A 4 -8.30 0.20 -3.57
CA VAL A 4 -8.89 -0.80 -2.67
C VAL A 4 -9.13 -2.13 -3.39
N LEU A 5 -9.60 -2.09 -4.64
CA LEU A 5 -9.87 -3.31 -5.42
C LEU A 5 -8.58 -4.09 -5.70
N ASN A 6 -7.48 -3.41 -6.02
CA ASN A 6 -6.18 -4.07 -6.23
C ASN A 6 -5.68 -4.78 -4.96
N SER A 7 -5.86 -4.16 -3.79
CA SER A 7 -5.49 -4.78 -2.51
C SER A 7 -6.36 -6.01 -2.21
N ILE A 8 -7.67 -5.91 -2.49
CA ILE A 8 -8.59 -7.04 -2.32
C ILE A 8 -8.20 -8.20 -3.24
N ILE A 9 -7.93 -7.94 -4.53
CA ILE A 9 -7.54 -8.97 -5.49
C ILE A 9 -6.25 -9.66 -5.05
N LYS A 10 -5.21 -8.88 -4.69
CA LYS A 10 -3.93 -9.45 -4.21
C LYS A 10 -4.13 -10.36 -3.01
N ASN A 11 -4.89 -9.92 -2.02
CA ASN A 11 -5.13 -10.71 -0.81
C ASN A 11 -5.99 -11.95 -1.11
N PHE A 12 -7.01 -11.82 -1.98
CA PHE A 12 -7.86 -12.93 -2.38
C PHE A 12 -7.07 -14.03 -3.10
N VAL A 13 -6.19 -13.65 -4.03
CA VAL A 13 -5.31 -14.59 -4.74
C VAL A 13 -4.40 -15.32 -3.76
N LEU A 14 -3.80 -14.62 -2.77
CA LEU A 14 -2.93 -15.23 -1.77
C LEU A 14 -3.69 -16.18 -0.84
N VAL A 15 -4.85 -15.76 -0.33
CA VAL A 15 -5.68 -16.61 0.55
C VAL A 15 -6.21 -17.82 -0.20
N GLY A 16 -6.68 -17.62 -1.44
CA GLY A 16 -7.15 -18.70 -2.31
C GLY A 16 -6.05 -19.71 -2.60
N LEU A 17 -4.85 -19.25 -2.93
CA LEU A 17 -3.70 -20.12 -3.15
C LEU A 17 -3.32 -20.91 -1.89
N LEU A 18 -3.30 -20.27 -0.73
CA LEU A 18 -3.00 -20.91 0.55
C LEU A 18 -4.04 -22.01 0.85
N ALA A 19 -5.32 -21.68 0.74
CA ALA A 19 -6.41 -22.63 0.97
C ALA A 19 -6.34 -23.81 0.00
N PHE A 20 -6.06 -23.53 -1.29
CA PHE A 20 -5.91 -24.57 -2.30
C PHE A 20 -4.70 -25.47 -2.03
N THR A 21 -3.56 -24.92 -1.63
CA THR A 21 -2.37 -25.69 -1.27
C THR A 21 -2.61 -26.59 -0.06
N LEU A 22 -3.30 -26.08 0.98
CA LEU A 22 -3.68 -26.88 2.14
C LEU A 22 -4.64 -28.02 1.77
N ALA A 23 -5.59 -27.74 0.89
CA ALA A 23 -6.51 -28.77 0.38
C ALA A 23 -5.74 -29.83 -0.44
N ASN A 24 -4.82 -29.40 -1.31
CA ASN A 24 -3.99 -30.34 -2.08
C ASN A 24 -3.08 -31.18 -1.18
N TYR A 25 -2.55 -30.61 -0.11
CA TYR A 25 -1.77 -31.37 0.87
C TYR A 25 -2.58 -32.51 1.51
N LYS A 26 -3.89 -32.29 1.75
CA LYS A 26 -4.78 -33.28 2.39
C LYS A 26 -5.33 -34.31 1.41
N TYR A 27 -5.62 -33.90 0.19
CA TYR A 27 -6.41 -34.70 -0.75
C TYR A 27 -5.68 -35.09 -2.03
N ASP A 28 -4.46 -34.61 -2.27
CA ASP A 28 -3.62 -34.85 -3.45
C ASP A 28 -4.36 -34.71 -4.80
N PHE A 29 -5.11 -33.59 -4.98
CA PHE A 29 -5.91 -33.32 -6.18
C PHE A 29 -5.09 -33.14 -7.44
N ILE A 30 -3.92 -32.50 -7.33
CA ILE A 30 -3.02 -32.17 -8.44
C ILE A 30 -1.58 -32.52 -8.07
N SER A 31 -0.78 -32.74 -9.11
CA SER A 31 0.65 -32.98 -8.93
C SER A 31 1.36 -31.76 -8.36
N TRP A 32 2.50 -31.98 -7.70
CA TRP A 32 3.29 -30.89 -7.12
C TRP A 32 3.86 -29.96 -8.19
N ASN A 33 4.11 -30.44 -9.41
CA ASN A 33 4.54 -29.62 -10.54
C ASN A 33 3.44 -28.65 -10.98
N GLU A 34 2.20 -29.12 -11.04
CA GLU A 34 1.04 -28.28 -11.36
C GLU A 34 0.78 -27.25 -10.25
N LEU A 35 0.97 -27.63 -8.97
CA LEU A 35 0.88 -26.72 -7.86
C LEU A 35 1.96 -25.62 -7.95
N LEU A 36 3.20 -25.97 -8.32
CA LEU A 36 4.27 -24.99 -8.53
C LEU A 36 3.94 -24.03 -9.69
N ALA A 37 3.37 -24.54 -10.78
CA ALA A 37 2.91 -23.69 -11.88
C ALA A 37 1.81 -22.72 -11.44
N LEU A 38 0.85 -23.18 -10.64
CA LEU A 38 -0.22 -22.35 -10.08
C LEU A 38 0.34 -21.27 -9.15
N GLN A 39 1.30 -21.59 -8.29
CA GLN A 39 1.99 -20.65 -7.43
C GLN A 39 2.76 -19.58 -8.23
N SER A 40 3.45 -20.01 -9.28
CA SER A 40 4.18 -19.09 -10.16
C SER A 40 3.22 -18.11 -10.84
N LEU A 41 2.08 -18.59 -11.32
CA LEU A 41 1.03 -17.74 -11.89
C LEU A 41 0.48 -16.74 -10.86
N ALA A 42 0.18 -17.19 -9.65
CA ALA A 42 -0.28 -16.34 -8.57
C ALA A 42 0.77 -15.29 -8.18
N GLY A 43 2.05 -15.67 -8.16
CA GLY A 43 3.18 -14.77 -7.96
C GLY A 43 3.25 -13.68 -9.04
N LEU A 44 3.11 -14.06 -10.32
CA LEU A 44 3.08 -13.12 -11.44
C LEU A 44 1.90 -12.13 -11.33
N VAL A 45 0.71 -12.62 -10.98
CA VAL A 45 -0.46 -11.78 -10.72
C VAL A 45 -0.18 -10.79 -9.58
N TYR A 46 0.44 -11.24 -8.50
CA TYR A 46 0.81 -10.37 -7.39
C TYR A 46 1.79 -9.27 -7.81
N VAL A 47 2.85 -9.63 -8.56
CA VAL A 47 3.83 -8.69 -9.11
C VAL A 47 3.15 -7.67 -10.01
N PHE A 48 2.31 -8.14 -10.94
CA PHE A 48 1.58 -7.27 -11.88
C PHE A 48 0.75 -6.21 -11.16
N PHE A 49 -0.09 -6.62 -10.20
CA PHE A 49 -0.90 -5.66 -9.44
C PHE A 49 -0.06 -4.72 -8.56
N SER A 50 1.07 -5.18 -8.06
CA SER A 50 1.99 -4.35 -7.27
C SER A 50 2.69 -3.31 -8.14
N CYS A 51 3.14 -3.69 -9.34
CA CYS A 51 3.69 -2.77 -10.33
C CYS A 51 2.64 -1.77 -10.83
N TYR A 52 1.43 -2.22 -11.10
CA TYR A 52 0.32 -1.34 -11.50
C TYR A 52 0.00 -0.30 -10.41
N GLU A 53 -0.02 -0.72 -9.14
CA GLU A 53 -0.19 0.20 -8.01
C GLU A 53 0.94 1.24 -7.95
N TYR A 54 2.19 0.80 -8.11
CA TYR A 54 3.35 1.68 -8.14
C TYR A 54 3.25 2.70 -9.29
N MET A 55 2.97 2.25 -10.51
CA MET A 55 2.82 3.12 -11.68
C MET A 55 1.69 4.14 -11.50
N SER A 56 0.56 3.72 -10.96
CA SER A 56 -0.57 4.61 -10.66
C SER A 56 -0.21 5.70 -9.65
N VAL A 57 0.60 5.38 -8.63
CA VAL A 57 1.09 6.37 -7.67
C VAL A 57 2.11 7.30 -8.32
N SER A 58 3.06 6.74 -9.08
CA SER A 58 4.09 7.51 -9.79
C SER A 58 3.47 8.49 -10.79
N TYR A 59 2.49 8.06 -11.56
CA TYR A 59 1.76 8.93 -12.48
C TYR A 59 1.09 10.11 -11.76
N LYS A 60 0.42 9.86 -10.64
CA LYS A 60 -0.21 10.93 -9.86
C LYS A 60 0.79 11.86 -9.19
N ALA A 61 1.98 11.34 -8.88
CA ALA A 61 3.07 12.15 -8.39
C ALA A 61 3.67 13.07 -9.47
N SER A 62 3.57 12.74 -10.76
CA SER A 62 4.10 13.57 -11.85
C SER A 62 3.17 14.71 -12.27
N LEU A 63 1.92 14.74 -11.78
CA LEU A 63 0.97 15.81 -12.12
C LEU A 63 1.42 17.16 -11.55
N PRO A 64 1.24 18.28 -12.30
CA PRO A 64 1.65 19.62 -11.87
C PRO A 64 0.68 20.19 -10.82
N VAL A 65 0.88 19.82 -9.56
CA VAL A 65 0.05 20.22 -8.42
C VAL A 65 0.96 20.55 -7.25
N GLN A 66 0.49 21.35 -6.31
CA GLN A 66 1.19 21.58 -5.04
C GLN A 66 1.39 20.25 -4.32
N ARG A 67 2.63 19.81 -4.26
CA ARG A 67 3.02 18.50 -3.74
C ARG A 67 3.93 18.65 -2.54
N TYR A 68 3.56 18.00 -1.47
CA TYR A 68 4.33 18.01 -0.23
C TYR A 68 4.77 16.57 0.10
N PRO A 69 6.09 16.28 0.09
CA PRO A 69 6.59 14.99 0.52
C PRO A 69 6.15 14.70 1.95
N TYR A 70 5.53 13.53 2.15
CA TYR A 70 4.98 13.08 3.41
C TYR A 70 5.65 11.77 3.82
N PHE A 71 6.42 11.80 4.89
CA PHE A 71 7.17 10.65 5.36
C PHE A 71 6.65 10.18 6.70
N SER A 72 6.06 9.00 6.73
CA SER A 72 5.61 8.33 7.95
C SER A 72 6.47 7.11 8.23
N SER A 73 7.14 7.09 9.38
CA SER A 73 7.90 5.93 9.86
C SER A 73 7.02 4.68 9.97
N SER A 74 5.74 4.87 10.31
CA SER A 74 4.77 3.77 10.42
C SER A 74 4.52 3.06 9.08
N PHE A 75 4.60 3.76 7.95
CA PHE A 75 4.50 3.15 6.63
C PHE A 75 5.69 2.23 6.35
N VAL A 76 6.90 2.74 6.58
CA VAL A 76 8.13 1.96 6.34
C VAL A 76 8.17 0.74 7.26
N MET A 77 7.85 0.93 8.54
CA MET A 77 7.81 -0.16 9.51
C MET A 77 6.80 -1.24 9.13
N PHE A 78 5.58 -0.87 8.73
CA PHE A 78 4.56 -1.81 8.29
C PHE A 78 5.02 -2.63 7.07
N ARG A 79 5.65 -1.99 6.08
CA ARG A 79 6.17 -2.66 4.88
C ARG A 79 7.37 -3.55 5.21
N ALA A 80 8.27 -3.10 6.09
CA ALA A 80 9.41 -3.88 6.54
C ALA A 80 8.97 -5.14 7.30
N ILE A 81 7.98 -5.01 8.20
CA ILE A 81 7.39 -6.15 8.92
C ILE A 81 6.77 -7.14 7.93
N LYS A 82 5.97 -6.65 6.97
CA LYS A 82 5.36 -7.52 5.96
C LYS A 82 6.42 -8.29 5.16
N THR A 83 7.44 -7.58 4.66
CA THR A 83 8.56 -8.18 3.93
C THR A 83 9.30 -9.22 4.80
N GLY A 84 9.59 -8.87 6.05
CA GLY A 84 10.27 -9.75 7.00
C GLY A 84 9.48 -11.03 7.31
N ILE A 85 8.16 -10.92 7.48
CA ILE A 85 7.29 -12.08 7.71
C ILE A 85 7.36 -13.04 6.50
N PHE A 86 7.20 -12.54 5.27
CA PHE A 86 7.26 -13.42 4.10
C PHE A 86 8.66 -14.00 3.87
N ALA A 87 9.73 -13.23 4.14
CA ALA A 87 11.09 -13.74 4.07
C ALA A 87 11.34 -14.86 5.11
N MET A 88 10.86 -14.65 6.34
CA MET A 88 10.95 -15.66 7.40
C MET A 88 10.18 -16.93 7.04
N PHE A 89 8.95 -16.80 6.53
CA PHE A 89 8.18 -17.95 6.05
C PHE A 89 8.89 -18.68 4.91
N ALA A 90 9.50 -17.95 3.97
CA ALA A 90 10.27 -18.57 2.88
C ALA A 90 11.42 -19.43 3.43
N VAL A 91 12.17 -18.94 4.42
CA VAL A 91 13.27 -19.69 5.05
C VAL A 91 12.75 -20.92 5.79
N ILE A 92 11.70 -20.76 6.60
CA ILE A 92 11.10 -21.88 7.34
C ILE A 92 10.63 -22.97 6.38
N LEU A 93 9.91 -22.60 5.32
CA LEU A 93 9.40 -23.55 4.34
C LEU A 93 10.53 -24.20 3.53
N TYR A 94 11.59 -23.44 3.20
CA TYR A 94 12.75 -24.00 2.50
C TYR A 94 13.49 -25.04 3.34
N LEU A 95 13.57 -24.83 4.65
CA LEU A 95 14.20 -25.79 5.59
C LEU A 95 13.28 -26.93 6.00
N SER A 96 12.00 -26.86 5.66
CA SER A 96 11.05 -27.94 5.91
C SER A 96 11.32 -29.12 4.98
N ASN A 97 11.33 -30.31 5.53
CA ASN A 97 11.46 -31.54 4.73
C ASN A 97 10.11 -32.08 4.23
N ASP A 98 9.04 -31.34 4.50
CA ASP A 98 7.69 -31.74 4.13
C ASP A 98 7.27 -31.20 2.75
N LYS A 99 6.17 -31.73 2.23
CA LYS A 99 5.53 -31.25 1.00
C LYS A 99 5.23 -29.73 1.02
N SER A 100 5.09 -29.11 2.21
CA SER A 100 4.91 -27.67 2.38
C SER A 100 6.11 -26.82 1.87
N GLN A 101 7.29 -27.44 1.71
CA GLN A 101 8.46 -26.82 1.12
C GLN A 101 8.14 -26.11 -0.21
N TRP A 102 7.26 -26.68 -1.02
CA TRP A 102 6.89 -26.14 -2.34
C TRP A 102 6.20 -24.76 -2.30
N LEU A 103 5.86 -24.24 -1.12
CA LEU A 103 5.32 -22.89 -0.95
C LEU A 103 6.40 -21.80 -0.84
N TYR A 104 7.68 -22.14 -0.60
CA TYR A 104 8.72 -21.13 -0.40
C TYR A 104 8.91 -20.17 -1.58
N PRO A 105 8.78 -20.59 -2.88
CA PRO A 105 9.04 -19.66 -3.99
C PRO A 105 8.07 -18.48 -4.02
N ILE A 106 6.78 -18.70 -3.71
CA ILE A 106 5.82 -17.60 -3.69
C ILE A 106 6.12 -16.63 -2.56
N CYS A 107 6.56 -17.13 -1.40
CA CYS A 107 6.96 -16.26 -0.29
C CYS A 107 8.16 -15.38 -0.67
N ILE A 108 9.15 -15.92 -1.40
CA ILE A 108 10.29 -15.15 -1.92
C ILE A 108 9.82 -14.08 -2.90
N ILE A 109 8.96 -14.44 -3.86
CA ILE A 109 8.43 -13.49 -4.87
C ILE A 109 7.71 -12.33 -4.18
N ILE A 110 6.87 -12.62 -3.18
CA ILE A 110 6.14 -11.58 -2.43
C ILE A 110 7.12 -10.71 -1.64
N ALA A 111 8.06 -11.30 -0.90
CA ALA A 111 9.04 -10.57 -0.11
C ALA A 111 9.90 -9.66 -0.99
N ALA A 112 10.43 -10.17 -2.09
CA ALA A 112 11.23 -9.41 -3.04
C ALA A 112 10.42 -8.28 -3.68
N THR A 113 9.18 -8.54 -4.09
CA THR A 113 8.29 -7.52 -4.68
C THR A 113 8.01 -6.40 -3.70
N GLU A 114 7.65 -6.72 -2.45
CA GLU A 114 7.39 -5.71 -1.42
C GLU A 114 8.64 -4.90 -1.08
N ALA A 115 9.82 -5.53 -1.00
CA ALA A 115 11.08 -4.84 -0.76
C ALA A 115 11.41 -3.85 -1.89
N VAL A 116 11.37 -4.32 -3.15
CA VAL A 116 11.68 -3.49 -4.34
C VAL A 116 10.69 -2.32 -4.46
N ILE A 117 9.39 -2.58 -4.36
CA ILE A 117 8.36 -1.53 -4.45
C ILE A 117 8.51 -0.51 -3.32
N THR A 118 8.83 -0.96 -2.10
CA THR A 118 9.04 -0.06 -0.97
C THR A 118 10.28 0.81 -1.20
N TRP A 119 11.38 0.22 -1.65
CA TRP A 119 12.60 0.94 -1.99
C TRP A 119 12.37 1.97 -3.09
N LEU A 120 11.68 1.60 -4.18
CA LEU A 120 11.35 2.50 -5.28
C LEU A 120 10.45 3.65 -4.82
N ARG A 121 9.45 3.39 -3.97
CA ARG A 121 8.58 4.43 -3.41
C ARG A 121 9.37 5.42 -2.56
N PHE A 122 10.30 4.91 -1.77
CA PHE A 122 11.17 5.74 -0.94
C PHE A 122 12.11 6.59 -1.79
N ARG A 123 12.83 5.96 -2.73
CA ARG A 123 13.77 6.64 -3.62
C ARG A 123 13.11 7.76 -4.43
N ASN A 124 11.89 7.54 -4.90
CA ASN A 124 11.17 8.48 -5.77
C ASN A 124 10.23 9.42 -5.02
N ASN A 125 10.30 9.48 -3.68
CA ASN A 125 9.43 10.31 -2.83
C ASN A 125 7.94 10.19 -3.19
N LEU A 126 7.46 8.94 -3.36
CA LEU A 126 6.07 8.63 -3.73
C LEU A 126 5.12 8.57 -2.53
N CYS A 127 5.58 8.94 -1.33
CA CYS A 127 4.73 9.24 -0.20
C CYS A 127 4.56 10.77 -0.16
N PHE A 128 3.34 11.25 -0.38
CA PHE A 128 3.07 12.69 -0.53
C PHE A 128 1.64 13.05 -0.16
N VAL A 129 1.43 14.35 0.08
CA VAL A 129 0.13 14.99 0.10
C VAL A 129 0.09 15.99 -1.06
N ASN A 130 -0.86 15.82 -1.97
CA ASN A 130 -1.14 16.76 -3.05
C ASN A 130 -2.41 17.55 -2.72
N ILE A 131 -2.35 18.85 -2.90
CA ILE A 131 -3.48 19.78 -2.72
C ILE A 131 -4.04 20.11 -4.09
N TYR A 132 -5.23 19.59 -4.40
CA TYR A 132 -6.01 19.95 -5.60
C TYR A 132 -7.10 20.95 -5.24
N ALA A 133 -7.70 21.60 -6.23
CA ALA A 133 -8.74 22.60 -5.99
C ALA A 133 -9.88 22.07 -5.09
N ASN A 134 -10.42 20.89 -5.38
CA ASN A 134 -11.61 20.36 -4.73
C ASN A 134 -11.35 19.12 -3.86
N TYR A 135 -10.12 18.61 -3.77
CA TYR A 135 -9.80 17.45 -2.94
C TYR A 135 -8.32 17.41 -2.55
N LEU A 136 -8.03 16.74 -1.48
CA LEU A 136 -6.67 16.36 -1.06
C LEU A 136 -6.39 14.91 -1.48
N LEU A 137 -5.19 14.65 -1.96
CA LEU A 137 -4.72 13.30 -2.28
C LEU A 137 -3.56 12.94 -1.37
N ILE A 138 -3.78 11.99 -0.49
CA ILE A 138 -2.75 11.46 0.42
C ILE A 138 -2.27 10.13 -0.11
N SER A 139 -0.96 10.02 -0.33
CA SER A 139 -0.30 8.77 -0.69
C SER A 139 0.63 8.35 0.44
N GLU A 140 0.15 7.43 1.26
CA GLU A 140 0.91 6.82 2.35
C GLU A 140 0.82 5.28 2.25
N LYS A 141 0.10 4.64 3.15
CA LYS A 141 -0.16 3.18 3.13
C LYS A 141 -1.03 2.78 1.95
N SER A 142 -2.03 3.59 1.69
CA SER A 142 -2.92 3.51 0.53
C SER A 142 -3.17 4.91 0.00
N MET A 143 -3.64 4.98 -1.22
CA MET A 143 -4.01 6.25 -1.82
C MET A 143 -5.41 6.65 -1.36
N GLN A 144 -5.50 7.74 -0.63
CA GLN A 144 -6.76 8.27 -0.10
C GLN A 144 -7.08 9.61 -0.74
N LYS A 145 -8.32 9.79 -1.16
CA LYS A 145 -8.87 11.08 -1.59
C LYS A 145 -9.80 11.61 -0.51
N ILE A 146 -9.64 12.89 -0.20
CA ILE A 146 -10.52 13.62 0.71
C ILE A 146 -11.14 14.74 -0.09
N PHE A 147 -12.39 14.59 -0.50
CA PHE A 147 -13.11 15.63 -1.22
C PHE A 147 -13.59 16.71 -0.25
N ALA A 148 -13.46 17.99 -0.65
CA ALA A 148 -13.91 19.12 0.18
C ALA A 148 -15.39 18.99 0.58
N GLN A 149 -16.23 18.54 -0.36
CA GLN A 149 -17.66 18.33 -0.14
C GLN A 149 -18.00 17.23 0.92
N GLU A 150 -17.06 16.31 1.18
CA GLU A 150 -17.23 15.24 2.18
C GLU A 150 -16.83 15.69 3.58
N ILE A 151 -16.14 16.81 3.71
CA ILE A 151 -15.63 17.32 4.98
C ILE A 151 -16.72 18.07 5.69
N MET A 152 -16.90 17.79 6.97
CA MET A 152 -17.79 18.50 7.88
C MET A 152 -17.04 19.55 8.69
N ILE A 153 -15.87 19.18 9.22
CA ILE A 153 -15.05 20.04 10.07
C ILE A 153 -13.57 19.81 9.74
N VAL A 154 -12.81 20.88 9.68
CA VAL A 154 -11.33 20.86 9.68
C VAL A 154 -10.85 21.47 10.97
N GLU A 155 -10.10 20.71 11.75
CA GLU A 155 -9.47 21.18 12.97
C GLU A 155 -7.96 21.08 12.85
N TYR A 156 -7.26 22.12 13.33
CA TYR A 156 -5.82 22.10 13.46
C TYR A 156 -5.45 22.22 14.92
N ARG A 157 -4.81 21.18 15.49
CA ARG A 157 -4.32 21.17 16.86
C ARG A 157 -3.13 20.24 17.02
N HIS A 158 -2.16 20.63 17.84
CA HIS A 158 -0.95 19.84 18.13
C HIS A 158 -0.20 19.39 16.88
N ASP A 159 -0.03 20.31 15.91
CA ASP A 159 0.62 20.01 14.62
C ASP A 159 -0.03 18.90 13.80
N ILE A 160 -1.32 18.69 13.97
CA ILE A 160 -2.12 17.71 13.25
C ILE A 160 -3.36 18.38 12.65
N PHE A 161 -3.56 18.18 11.35
CA PHE A 161 -4.84 18.47 10.71
C PHE A 161 -5.79 17.28 10.85
N TYR A 162 -6.96 17.51 11.39
CA TYR A 162 -8.04 16.55 11.51
C TYR A 162 -9.14 16.92 10.52
N PHE A 163 -9.41 16.01 9.58
CA PHE A 163 -10.50 16.14 8.62
C PHE A 163 -11.62 15.21 9.05
N VAL A 164 -12.65 15.75 9.67
CA VAL A 164 -13.85 15.00 10.05
C VAL A 164 -14.78 14.98 8.86
N LYS A 165 -15.03 13.79 8.31
CA LYS A 165 -15.93 13.57 7.19
C LYS A 165 -17.39 13.47 7.66
N LYS A 166 -18.34 13.68 6.74
CA LYS A 166 -19.78 13.53 6.98
C LYS A 166 -20.17 12.11 7.45
N ASP A 167 -19.40 11.09 7.06
CA ASP A 167 -19.55 9.70 7.51
C ASP A 167 -18.89 9.43 8.88
N ARG A 168 -18.52 10.47 9.63
CA ARG A 168 -17.85 10.46 10.94
C ARG A 168 -16.45 9.86 10.95
N LYS A 169 -15.88 9.51 9.79
CA LYS A 169 -14.48 9.09 9.71
C LYS A 169 -13.57 10.29 9.79
N THR A 170 -12.52 10.17 10.59
CA THR A 170 -11.50 11.21 10.73
C THR A 170 -10.23 10.79 9.99
N VAL A 171 -9.72 11.67 9.15
CA VAL A 171 -8.41 11.51 8.51
C VAL A 171 -7.45 12.52 9.13
N MET A 172 -6.27 12.09 9.49
CA MET A 172 -5.26 12.91 10.16
C MET A 172 -4.05 13.09 9.25
N ILE A 173 -3.54 14.33 9.18
CA ILE A 173 -2.28 14.67 8.54
C ILE A 173 -1.38 15.30 9.59
N LYS A 174 -0.29 14.63 9.94
CA LYS A 174 0.67 15.12 10.92
C LYS A 174 1.75 15.95 10.24
N LEU A 175 1.96 17.18 10.70
CA LEU A 175 2.97 18.07 10.16
C LEU A 175 4.42 17.59 10.38
N GLU A 176 4.65 16.82 11.44
CA GLU A 176 5.97 16.22 11.70
C GLU A 176 6.49 15.35 10.55
N HIS A 177 5.56 14.80 9.75
CA HIS A 177 5.88 13.96 8.60
C HIS A 177 6.04 14.73 7.28
N ILE A 178 5.84 16.05 7.29
CA ILE A 178 5.93 16.91 6.10
C ILE A 178 7.26 17.64 6.08
N ARG A 179 8.00 17.49 4.98
CA ARG A 179 9.34 18.08 4.86
C ARG A 179 9.31 19.62 4.79
N ASN A 180 8.33 20.20 4.08
CA ASN A 180 8.12 21.65 3.97
C ASN A 180 6.84 22.04 4.73
N ARG A 181 6.96 22.26 6.04
CA ARG A 181 5.81 22.55 6.92
C ARG A 181 5.15 23.89 6.61
N GLU A 182 5.95 24.95 6.44
CA GLU A 182 5.44 26.30 6.20
C GLU A 182 4.66 26.41 4.89
N GLY A 183 5.24 25.90 3.79
CA GLY A 183 4.57 25.87 2.51
C GLY A 183 3.30 25.02 2.52
N PHE A 184 3.29 23.90 3.29
CA PHE A 184 2.10 23.09 3.45
C PHE A 184 1.00 23.80 4.24
N LEU A 185 1.36 24.48 5.34
CA LEU A 185 0.41 25.28 6.14
C LEU A 185 -0.24 26.38 5.30
N GLN A 186 0.57 27.11 4.52
CA GLN A 186 0.05 28.12 3.62
C GLN A 186 -0.91 27.51 2.58
N GLY A 187 -0.50 26.45 1.89
CA GLY A 187 -1.34 25.79 0.89
C GLY A 187 -2.63 25.21 1.48
N MET A 188 -2.57 24.70 2.71
CA MET A 188 -3.75 24.19 3.42
C MET A 188 -4.71 25.32 3.82
N ASN A 189 -4.19 26.44 4.32
CA ASN A 189 -5.03 27.59 4.67
C ASN A 189 -5.73 28.17 3.42
N GLU A 190 -5.01 28.33 2.31
CA GLU A 190 -5.60 28.75 1.04
C GLU A 190 -6.67 27.79 0.56
N TRP A 191 -6.42 26.46 0.70
CA TRP A 191 -7.38 25.43 0.31
C TRP A 191 -8.64 25.45 1.19
N ILE A 192 -8.49 25.61 2.50
CA ILE A 192 -9.62 25.71 3.45
C ILE A 192 -10.47 26.93 3.13
N ILE A 193 -9.86 28.10 2.98
CA ILE A 193 -10.59 29.36 2.65
C ILE A 193 -11.37 29.24 1.33
N ARG A 194 -10.80 28.52 0.34
CA ARG A 194 -11.45 28.34 -0.97
C ARG A 194 -12.65 27.40 -0.92
N ASN A 195 -12.68 26.45 0.01
CA ASN A 195 -13.65 25.35 0.05
C ASN A 195 -14.62 25.42 1.23
N GLN A 196 -14.50 26.42 2.10
CA GLN A 196 -15.50 26.80 3.10
C GLN A 196 -16.51 27.79 2.51
#